data_a02967153fec07ad27ce77ab8b25e231
#
_entry.id   a02967153fec07ad27ce77ab8b25e231
#
_cell.length_a   1.000
_cell.length_b   1.000
_cell.length_c   1.000
_cell.angle_alpha   90.00
_cell.angle_beta   90.00
_cell.angle_gamma   90.00
#
_symmetry.space_group_name_H-M   'P 1'
#
loop_
_entity.id
_entity.type
_entity.pdbx_description
1 polymer ?
#
loop_
_entity_poly.entity_id
_entity_poly.type
_entity_poly.pdbx_seq_one_letter_code
_entity_poly.pdbx_strand_id
1 'polypeptide(L)'
;MQTTDIEQEIRSFLTRNFLIGRGETLNDDVPLLGNVIDSTGVIELVVFVQERFTIVVDDEDVTTDNLGSVKNVVAFIEKKLRNKA
;
A
#
# COMPACT_ATOMS: atom_id res chain seq x y z
N MET A 1 6.24 2.53 -14.67
CA MET A 1 6.83 2.80 -13.35
C MET A 1 7.55 1.56 -12.86
N GLN A 2 8.74 1.71 -12.32
CA GLN A 2 9.53 0.59 -11.82
C GLN A 2 8.99 0.10 -10.49
N THR A 3 9.20 -1.20 -10.20
CA THR A 3 8.82 -1.79 -8.92
C THR A 3 9.42 -1.01 -7.74
N THR A 4 10.69 -0.62 -7.87
CA THR A 4 11.38 0.16 -6.83
C THR A 4 10.69 1.50 -6.57
N ASP A 5 10.24 2.17 -7.62
CA ASP A 5 9.54 3.45 -7.49
C ASP A 5 8.21 3.29 -6.77
N ILE A 6 7.47 2.23 -7.11
CA ILE A 6 6.19 1.92 -6.46
C ILE A 6 6.43 1.64 -4.97
N GLU A 7 7.42 0.81 -4.67
CA GLU A 7 7.76 0.48 -3.30
C GLU A 7 8.13 1.72 -2.48
N GLN A 8 8.96 2.60 -3.04
CA GLN A 8 9.37 3.82 -2.36
C GLN A 8 8.18 4.74 -2.06
N GLU A 9 7.26 4.86 -3.02
CA GLU A 9 6.07 5.67 -2.83
C GLU A 9 5.21 5.12 -1.69
N ILE A 10 5.00 3.81 -1.66
CA ILE A 10 4.20 3.17 -0.62
C ILE A 10 4.88 3.31 0.74
N ARG A 11 6.18 3.05 0.82
CA ARG A 11 6.93 3.16 2.07
C ARG A 11 6.91 4.59 2.61
N SER A 12 7.10 5.57 1.73
CA SER A 12 7.06 6.98 2.13
C SER A 12 5.69 7.36 2.67
N PHE A 13 4.63 6.92 2.02
CA PHE A 13 3.27 7.21 2.47
C PHE A 13 3.03 6.60 3.86
N LEU A 14 3.37 5.33 4.03
CA LEU A 14 3.15 4.64 5.30
C LEU A 14 3.96 5.26 6.43
N THR A 15 5.21 5.60 6.15
CA THR A 15 6.08 6.22 7.15
C THR A 15 5.55 7.57 7.60
N ARG A 16 5.15 8.41 6.65
CA ARG A 16 4.66 9.76 6.96
C ARG A 16 3.33 9.74 7.72
N ASN A 17 2.47 8.80 7.42
CA ASN A 17 1.11 8.82 7.95
C ASN A 17 0.90 7.90 9.15
N PHE A 18 1.72 6.87 9.31
CA PHE A 18 1.46 5.86 10.34
C PHE A 18 2.65 5.54 11.24
N LEU A 19 3.87 5.84 10.82
CA LEU A 19 5.08 5.43 11.55
C LEU A 19 5.89 6.58 12.14
N ILE A 20 5.50 7.82 11.92
CA ILE A 20 6.23 8.97 12.46
C ILE A 20 6.26 8.88 13.99
N GLY A 21 7.47 8.94 14.55
CA GLY A 21 7.66 8.91 15.99
C GLY A 21 7.65 7.53 16.62
N ARG A 22 7.43 6.47 15.83
CA ARG A 22 7.38 5.11 16.37
C ARG A 22 8.73 4.41 16.35
N GLY A 23 9.66 4.89 15.54
CA GLY A 23 11.01 4.31 15.46
C GLY A 23 11.05 2.91 14.86
N GLU A 24 10.00 2.50 14.19
CA GLU A 24 9.90 1.17 13.60
C GLU A 24 10.48 1.11 12.20
N THR A 25 11.06 -0.04 11.85
CA THR A 25 11.51 -0.31 10.49
C THR A 25 10.42 -1.08 9.77
N LEU A 26 10.05 -0.60 8.58
CA LEU A 26 9.00 -1.23 7.79
C LEU A 26 9.62 -2.21 6.79
N ASN A 27 9.53 -3.49 7.10
CA ASN A 27 10.00 -4.55 6.22
C ASN A 27 8.91 -4.97 5.25
N ASP A 28 9.30 -5.59 4.12
CA ASP A 28 8.36 -6.02 3.08
C ASP A 28 7.28 -6.97 3.58
N ASP A 29 7.63 -7.80 4.55
CA ASP A 29 6.75 -8.87 5.04
C ASP A 29 5.99 -8.51 6.32
N VAL A 30 6.21 -7.32 6.87
CA VAL A 30 5.51 -6.89 8.08
C VAL A 30 4.01 -6.80 7.78
N PRO A 31 3.16 -7.45 8.59
CA PRO A 31 1.72 -7.29 8.41
C PRO A 31 1.31 -5.84 8.61
N LEU A 32 0.63 -5.27 7.64
CA LEU A 32 0.18 -3.88 7.72
C LEU A 32 -1.14 -3.77 8.47
N LEU A 33 -2.11 -4.61 8.11
CA LEU A 33 -3.44 -4.55 8.71
C LEU A 33 -3.40 -5.01 10.16
N GLY A 34 -3.84 -4.15 11.05
CA GLY A 34 -3.85 -4.43 12.47
C GLY A 34 -2.56 -4.05 13.20
N ASN A 35 -1.46 -3.85 12.47
CA ASN A 35 -0.17 -3.44 13.08
C ASN A 35 0.19 -2.01 12.74
N VAL A 36 0.28 -1.71 11.45
CA VAL A 36 0.67 -0.38 10.97
C VAL A 36 -0.57 0.47 10.71
N ILE A 37 -1.57 -0.12 10.08
CA ILE A 37 -2.80 0.59 9.72
C ILE A 37 -4.02 -0.11 10.29
N ASP A 38 -4.99 0.70 10.74
CA ASP A 38 -6.29 0.22 11.17
C ASP A 38 -7.29 0.33 10.02
N SER A 39 -8.57 0.10 10.30
CA SER A 39 -9.60 0.14 9.25
C SER A 39 -9.74 1.52 8.61
N THR A 40 -9.49 2.59 9.36
CA THR A 40 -9.50 3.95 8.80
C THR A 40 -8.27 4.16 7.91
N GLY A 41 -7.12 3.66 8.35
CA GLY A 41 -5.89 3.78 7.61
C GLY A 41 -5.94 3.05 6.27
N VAL A 42 -6.66 1.93 6.21
CA VAL A 42 -6.85 1.20 4.94
C VAL A 42 -7.52 2.10 3.92
N ILE A 43 -8.54 2.86 4.33
CA ILE A 43 -9.24 3.77 3.43
C ILE A 43 -8.27 4.83 2.90
N GLU A 44 -7.44 5.38 3.77
CA GLU A 44 -6.44 6.38 3.38
C GLU A 44 -5.43 5.79 2.39
N LEU A 45 -4.99 4.57 2.63
CA LEU A 45 -4.07 3.89 1.72
C LEU A 45 -4.70 3.68 0.36
N VAL A 46 -5.96 3.24 0.31
CA VAL A 46 -6.67 3.02 -0.95
C VAL A 46 -6.78 4.33 -1.74
N VAL A 47 -7.17 5.41 -1.08
CA VAL A 47 -7.28 6.72 -1.74
C VAL A 47 -5.93 7.16 -2.29
N PHE A 48 -4.88 7.03 -1.50
CA PHE A 48 -3.53 7.38 -1.94
C PHE A 48 -3.13 6.59 -3.20
N VAL A 49 -3.34 5.27 -3.15
CA VAL A 49 -2.96 4.39 -4.26
C VAL A 49 -3.71 4.74 -5.53
N GLN A 50 -5.01 4.98 -5.42
CA GLN A 50 -5.82 5.33 -6.58
C GLN A 50 -5.38 6.65 -7.21
N GLU A 51 -5.11 7.65 -6.40
CA GLU A 51 -4.71 8.96 -6.89
C GLU A 51 -3.29 8.96 -7.41
N ARG A 52 -2.37 8.31 -6.70
CA ARG A 52 -0.95 8.36 -7.04
C ARG A 52 -0.63 7.54 -8.31
N PHE A 53 -1.28 6.40 -8.47
CA PHE A 53 -0.99 5.50 -9.57
C PHE A 53 -2.07 5.49 -10.65
N THR A 54 -3.12 6.24 -10.46
CA THR A 54 -4.23 6.35 -11.42
C THR A 54 -4.83 4.99 -11.73
N ILE A 55 -5.15 4.24 -10.68
CA ILE A 55 -5.79 2.92 -10.80
C ILE A 55 -7.10 2.94 -10.00
N VAL A 56 -7.93 1.92 -10.22
CA VAL A 56 -9.18 1.76 -9.49
C VAL A 56 -9.04 0.58 -8.54
N VAL A 57 -9.36 0.80 -7.28
CA VAL A 57 -9.38 -0.26 -6.26
C VAL A 57 -10.83 -0.51 -5.88
N ASP A 58 -11.32 -1.70 -6.20
CA ASP A 58 -12.70 -2.08 -5.89
C ASP A 58 -12.79 -2.58 -4.45
N ASP A 59 -14.00 -2.58 -3.88
CA ASP A 59 -14.19 -3.08 -2.51
C ASP A 59 -13.68 -4.50 -2.35
N GLU A 60 -13.88 -5.34 -3.35
CA GLU A 60 -13.45 -6.74 -3.31
C GLU A 60 -11.93 -6.89 -3.39
N ASP A 61 -11.21 -5.84 -3.79
CA ASP A 61 -9.76 -5.84 -3.82
C ASP A 61 -9.15 -5.56 -2.45
N VAL A 62 -9.92 -5.07 -1.51
CA VAL A 62 -9.44 -4.71 -0.17
C VAL A 62 -9.37 -5.98 0.68
N THR A 63 -8.28 -6.70 0.54
CA THR A 63 -8.07 -7.99 1.22
C THR A 63 -6.67 -8.04 1.81
N THR A 64 -6.45 -8.97 2.72
CA THR A 64 -5.13 -9.22 3.28
C THR A 64 -4.15 -9.65 2.19
N ASP A 65 -4.64 -10.40 1.20
CA ASP A 65 -3.77 -10.85 0.09
C ASP A 65 -3.24 -9.67 -0.73
N ASN A 66 -4.03 -8.62 -0.89
CA ASN A 66 -3.64 -7.47 -1.70
C ASN A 66 -2.99 -6.36 -0.89
N LEU A 67 -3.43 -6.14 0.34
CA LEU A 67 -3.02 -4.99 1.14
C LEU A 67 -2.38 -5.35 2.48
N GLY A 68 -2.07 -6.63 2.69
CA GLY A 68 -1.60 -7.10 3.98
C GLY A 68 -0.16 -6.78 4.32
N SER A 69 0.66 -6.43 3.34
CA SER A 69 2.06 -6.07 3.56
C SER A 69 2.52 -5.15 2.43
N VAL A 70 3.69 -4.51 2.61
CA VAL A 70 4.26 -3.66 1.56
C VAL A 70 4.44 -4.47 0.28
N LYS A 71 4.98 -5.67 0.40
CA LYS A 71 5.19 -6.56 -0.75
C LYS A 71 3.90 -6.84 -1.49
N ASN A 72 2.84 -7.14 -0.76
CA ASN A 72 1.54 -7.42 -1.36
C ASN A 72 0.94 -6.19 -2.04
N VAL A 73 1.05 -5.02 -1.42
CA VAL A 73 0.55 -3.77 -1.99
C VAL A 73 1.26 -3.46 -3.29
N VAL A 74 2.59 -3.59 -3.31
CA VAL A 74 3.38 -3.34 -4.51
C VAL A 74 2.96 -4.29 -5.64
N ALA A 75 2.83 -5.58 -5.35
CA ALA A 75 2.42 -6.56 -6.34
C ALA A 75 1.02 -6.28 -6.87
N PHE A 76 0.11 -5.88 -6.00
CA PHE A 76 -1.26 -5.53 -6.39
C PHE A 76 -1.27 -4.32 -7.33
N ILE A 77 -0.50 -3.27 -7.01
CA ILE A 77 -0.40 -2.08 -7.84
C ILE A 77 0.17 -2.44 -9.21
N GLU A 78 1.23 -3.24 -9.23
CA GLU A 78 1.84 -3.67 -10.49
C GLU A 78 0.84 -4.42 -11.37
N LYS A 79 0.06 -5.30 -10.77
CA LYS A 79 -0.97 -6.04 -11.48
C LYS A 79 -2.01 -5.11 -12.09
N LYS A 80 -2.46 -4.13 -11.33
CA LYS A 80 -3.44 -3.16 -11.83
C LYS A 80 -2.87 -2.32 -12.97
N LEU A 81 -1.61 -1.91 -12.86
CA LEU A 81 -0.96 -1.13 -13.91
C LEU A 81 -0.79 -1.94 -15.20
N ARG A 82 -0.46 -3.23 -15.08
CA ARG A 82 -0.34 -4.09 -16.26
C ARG A 82 -1.68 -4.31 -16.96
N ASN A 83 -2.75 -4.38 -16.19
CA ASN A 83 -4.09 -4.63 -16.72
C ASN A 83 -4.78 -3.36 -17.22
N LYS A 84 -4.17 -2.22 -16.96
CA LYS A 84 -4.69 -0.93 -17.39
C LYS A 84 -4.33 -0.71 -18.85
N ALA A 85 -5.30 -0.78 -19.70
CA ALA A 85 -5.08 -0.63 -21.14
C ALA A 85 -5.05 0.82 -21.58
#